data_59d6de332c0f2899baa6180aa8385636
#
_entry.id   59d6de332c0f2899baa6180aa8385636
#
_cell.length_a   1.000
_cell.length_b   1.000
_cell.length_c   1.000
_cell.angle_alpha   90.00
_cell.angle_beta   90.00
_cell.angle_gamma   90.00
#
_symmetry.space_group_name_H-M   'P 1'
#
loop_
_entity.id
_entity.type
_entity.pdbx_description
1 polymer ?
#
loop_
_entity_poly.entity_id
_entity_poly.type
_entity_poly.pdbx_seq_one_letter_code
_entity_poly.pdbx_strand_id
1 'polypeptide(L)'
;MTMTVIIESITVAELAEAVAAASTSLPSRPTMPILGALLIETDQNASTLTLSSYDYDQASRATVTAAAVEADARIAVSGKLLGQVVKVAPKREPLVLDVTPSALIVRAGKTEFTLPLMDAEDYPDLPD
;
A
#
# COMPACT_ATOMS: atom_id res chain seq x y z
N MET A 1 -20.66 4.21 11.16
CA MET A 1 -19.39 4.30 11.89
C MET A 1 -18.22 4.14 10.91
N THR A 2 -17.42 5.15 10.81
CA THR A 2 -16.27 5.13 9.90
C THR A 2 -15.12 4.40 10.59
N MET A 3 -14.66 3.32 9.96
CA MET A 3 -13.51 2.59 10.48
C MET A 3 -12.26 3.12 9.79
N THR A 4 -11.34 3.69 10.55
CA THR A 4 -10.05 4.10 10.03
C THR A 4 -8.97 3.19 10.60
N VAL A 5 -7.97 2.88 9.79
CA VAL A 5 -6.82 2.09 10.22
C VAL A 5 -5.59 2.95 10.05
N ILE A 6 -4.90 3.20 11.16
CA ILE A 6 -3.72 4.05 11.14
C ILE A 6 -2.47 3.18 11.30
N ILE A 7 -1.50 3.42 10.44
CA ILE A 7 -0.20 2.75 10.45
C ILE A 7 0.84 3.82 10.67
N GLU A 8 1.62 3.69 11.73
CA GLU A 8 2.58 4.71 12.15
C GLU A 8 4.00 4.16 12.26
N SER A 9 4.95 5.07 12.37
CA SER A 9 6.36 4.80 12.64
C SER A 9 7.07 4.04 11.53
N ILE A 10 6.68 4.37 10.30
CA ILE A 10 7.50 4.03 9.13
C ILE A 10 7.93 5.36 8.49
N THR A 11 8.99 5.31 7.71
CA THR A 11 9.44 6.49 6.95
C THR A 11 9.00 6.37 5.50
N VAL A 12 8.99 7.50 4.79
CA VAL A 12 8.73 7.50 3.34
C VAL A 12 9.75 6.62 2.62
N ALA A 13 11.02 6.64 3.05
CA ALA A 13 12.07 5.82 2.42
C ALA A 13 11.76 4.32 2.55
N GLU A 14 11.29 3.87 3.72
CA GLU A 14 10.92 2.47 3.92
C GLU A 14 9.74 2.07 3.04
N LEU A 15 8.73 2.93 2.96
CA LEU A 15 7.59 2.66 2.08
C LEU A 15 8.01 2.67 0.62
N ALA A 16 8.86 3.62 0.20
CA ALA A 16 9.33 3.70 -1.18
C ALA A 16 10.08 2.43 -1.59
N GLU A 17 10.92 1.90 -0.70
CA GLU A 17 11.64 0.66 -0.95
C GLU A 17 10.68 -0.52 -1.10
N ALA A 18 9.68 -0.61 -0.23
CA ALA A 18 8.66 -1.67 -0.30
C ALA A 18 7.81 -1.55 -1.56
N VAL A 19 7.42 -0.34 -1.95
CA VAL A 19 6.66 -0.10 -3.19
C VAL A 19 7.49 -0.53 -4.40
N ALA A 20 8.77 -0.19 -4.44
CA ALA A 20 9.64 -0.59 -5.55
C ALA A 20 9.74 -2.12 -5.66
N ALA A 21 9.97 -2.80 -4.54
CA ALA A 21 10.08 -4.25 -4.52
C ALA A 21 8.77 -4.94 -4.90
N ALA A 22 7.64 -4.49 -4.34
CA ALA A 22 6.33 -5.07 -4.63
C ALA A 22 5.87 -4.78 -6.05
N SER A 23 6.30 -3.67 -6.64
CA SER A 23 5.88 -3.27 -7.98
C SER A 23 6.54 -4.09 -9.10
N THR A 24 7.49 -4.96 -8.78
CA THR A 24 8.21 -5.76 -9.76
C THR A 24 7.26 -6.59 -10.64
N SER A 25 6.14 -7.06 -10.09
CA SER A 25 5.16 -7.86 -10.82
C SER A 25 3.94 -7.06 -11.27
N LEU A 26 3.98 -5.73 -11.20
CA LEU A 26 2.89 -4.91 -11.74
C LEU A 26 2.91 -4.95 -13.26
N PRO A 27 1.80 -5.34 -13.92
CA PRO A 27 1.76 -5.32 -15.38
C PRO A 27 1.76 -3.88 -15.89
N SER A 28 2.51 -3.62 -16.96
CA SER A 28 2.54 -2.30 -17.60
C SER A 28 1.21 -2.01 -18.33
N ARG A 29 0.54 -3.06 -18.79
CA ARG A 29 -0.76 -2.99 -19.47
C ARG A 29 -1.67 -4.05 -18.89
N PRO A 30 -2.31 -3.77 -17.74
CA PRO A 30 -3.13 -4.79 -17.08
C PRO A 30 -4.36 -5.14 -17.93
N THR A 31 -4.66 -6.43 -18.04
CA THR A 31 -5.85 -6.91 -18.72
C THR A 31 -7.12 -6.59 -17.93
N MET A 32 -6.99 -6.47 -16.62
CA MET A 32 -8.04 -6.00 -15.72
C MET A 32 -7.50 -4.84 -14.90
N PRO A 33 -8.30 -3.77 -14.68
CA PRO A 33 -7.83 -2.60 -13.94
C PRO A 33 -7.27 -2.93 -12.56
N ILE A 34 -7.83 -3.92 -11.87
CA ILE A 34 -7.40 -4.29 -10.52
C ILE A 34 -5.96 -4.80 -10.49
N LEU A 35 -5.45 -5.36 -11.59
CA LEU A 35 -4.06 -5.83 -11.65
C LEU A 35 -3.05 -4.67 -11.69
N GLY A 36 -3.50 -3.46 -11.97
CA GLY A 36 -2.68 -2.26 -11.84
C GLY A 36 -2.56 -1.76 -10.42
N ALA A 37 -3.26 -2.39 -9.48
CA ALA A 37 -3.23 -2.01 -8.07
C ALA A 37 -2.11 -2.74 -7.32
N LEU A 38 -1.65 -2.09 -6.24
CA LEU A 38 -0.91 -2.78 -5.19
C LEU A 38 -1.90 -3.19 -4.12
N LEU A 39 -1.85 -4.45 -3.73
CA LEU A 39 -2.63 -4.96 -2.63
C LEU A 39 -1.88 -4.65 -1.34
N ILE A 40 -2.54 -3.99 -0.40
CA ILE A 40 -1.96 -3.61 0.87
C ILE A 40 -2.71 -4.34 1.98
N GLU A 41 -1.97 -5.13 2.74
CA GLU A 41 -2.52 -5.89 3.86
C GLU A 41 -1.79 -5.53 5.13
N THR A 42 -2.54 -5.31 6.21
CA THR A 42 -1.97 -4.99 7.52
C THR A 42 -2.26 -6.13 8.49
N ASP A 43 -1.30 -6.39 9.38
CA ASP A 43 -1.42 -7.39 10.43
C ASP A 43 -1.16 -6.71 11.77
N GLN A 44 -2.21 -6.54 12.56
CA GLN A 44 -2.11 -5.90 13.85
C GLN A 44 -1.22 -6.67 14.82
N ASN A 45 -1.34 -7.99 14.81
CA ASN A 45 -0.57 -8.83 15.75
C ASN A 45 0.92 -8.81 15.45
N ALA A 46 1.29 -8.83 14.18
CA ALA A 46 2.68 -8.81 13.76
C ALA A 46 3.22 -7.39 13.61
N SER A 47 2.38 -6.38 13.63
CA SER A 47 2.71 -4.97 13.36
C SER A 47 3.38 -4.81 12.00
N THR A 48 2.80 -5.44 10.98
CA THR A 48 3.37 -5.41 9.63
C THR A 48 2.40 -4.87 8.60
N LEU A 49 2.99 -4.34 7.53
CA LEU A 49 2.32 -3.87 6.33
C LEU A 49 2.93 -4.64 5.17
N THR A 50 2.11 -5.35 4.41
CA THR A 50 2.57 -6.12 3.26
C THR A 50 1.97 -5.54 1.99
N LEU A 51 2.84 -5.24 1.01
CA LEU A 51 2.45 -4.79 -0.31
C LEU A 51 2.68 -5.93 -1.28
N SER A 52 1.72 -6.16 -2.18
CA SER A 52 1.78 -7.26 -3.14
C SER A 52 1.32 -6.82 -4.51
N SER A 53 1.93 -7.40 -5.55
CA SER A 53 1.46 -7.28 -6.92
C SER A 53 1.43 -8.65 -7.58
N TYR A 54 0.65 -8.77 -8.66
CA TYR A 54 0.43 -10.04 -9.33
C TYR A 54 0.01 -9.81 -10.78
N ASP A 55 0.60 -10.56 -11.70
CA ASP A 55 0.26 -10.47 -13.13
C ASP A 55 -0.15 -11.83 -13.72
N TYR A 56 -0.48 -12.79 -12.86
CA TYR A 56 -0.78 -14.21 -13.16
C TYR A 56 0.44 -15.05 -13.52
N ASP A 57 1.56 -14.45 -13.91
CA ASP A 57 2.81 -15.17 -14.14
C ASP A 57 3.76 -15.06 -12.95
N GLN A 58 3.77 -13.89 -12.34
CA GLN A 58 4.66 -13.57 -11.21
C GLN A 58 3.90 -12.85 -10.12
N ALA A 59 4.32 -13.06 -8.88
CA ALA A 59 3.84 -12.30 -7.73
C ALA A 59 5.04 -11.74 -6.98
N SER A 60 4.90 -10.52 -6.49
CA SER A 60 5.92 -9.85 -5.68
C SER A 60 5.30 -9.37 -4.39
N ARG A 61 6.02 -9.55 -3.28
CA ARG A 61 5.60 -9.10 -1.96
C ARG A 61 6.73 -8.40 -1.24
N ALA A 62 6.39 -7.36 -0.51
CA ALA A 62 7.33 -6.68 0.36
C ALA A 62 6.63 -6.40 1.68
N THR A 63 7.30 -6.69 2.78
CA THR A 63 6.75 -6.51 4.12
C THR A 63 7.57 -5.46 4.87
N VAL A 64 6.87 -4.52 5.50
CA VAL A 64 7.46 -3.46 6.31
C VAL A 64 6.96 -3.64 7.74
N THR A 65 7.87 -3.57 8.70
CA THR A 65 7.50 -3.57 10.11
C THR A 65 7.20 -2.13 10.52
N ALA A 66 6.01 -1.92 11.10
CA ALA A 66 5.60 -0.62 11.63
C ALA A 66 5.58 -0.68 13.15
N ALA A 67 5.72 0.47 13.81
CA ALA A 67 5.64 0.50 15.27
C ALA A 67 4.21 0.32 15.77
N ALA A 68 3.22 0.75 14.99
CA ALA A 68 1.82 0.60 15.38
C ALA A 68 0.95 0.35 14.15
N VAL A 69 0.14 -0.70 14.24
CA VAL A 69 -0.91 -1.02 13.26
C VAL A 69 -2.19 -1.21 14.06
N GLU A 70 -3.19 -0.35 13.84
CA GLU A 70 -4.40 -0.34 14.67
C GLU A 70 -5.31 -1.53 14.44
N ALA A 71 -5.36 -2.06 13.23
CA ALA A 71 -6.24 -3.18 12.89
C ALA A 71 -5.77 -3.88 11.63
N ASP A 72 -6.29 -5.08 11.40
CA ASP A 72 -6.09 -5.77 10.13
C ASP A 72 -6.90 -5.09 9.05
N ALA A 73 -6.30 -4.87 7.89
CA ALA A 73 -6.97 -4.28 6.74
C ALA A 73 -6.45 -4.92 5.47
N ARG A 74 -7.28 -4.88 4.43
CA ARG A 74 -6.94 -5.35 3.11
C ARG A 74 -7.52 -4.37 2.11
N ILE A 75 -6.66 -3.61 1.45
CA ILE A 75 -7.06 -2.58 0.49
C ILE A 75 -6.24 -2.72 -0.79
N ALA A 76 -6.76 -2.11 -1.85
CA ALA A 76 -6.05 -2.01 -3.12
C ALA A 76 -6.02 -0.56 -3.57
N VAL A 77 -4.86 -0.09 -4.00
CA VAL A 77 -4.68 1.26 -4.54
C VAL A 77 -3.86 1.19 -5.82
N SER A 78 -4.00 2.20 -6.68
CA SER A 78 -3.20 2.26 -7.90
C SER A 78 -1.71 2.22 -7.57
N GLY A 79 -1.00 1.21 -8.09
CA GLY A 79 0.44 1.10 -7.92
C GLY A 79 1.18 2.26 -8.54
N LYS A 80 0.70 2.76 -9.67
CA LYS A 80 1.27 3.92 -10.35
C LYS A 80 1.15 5.18 -9.49
N LEU A 81 -0.02 5.42 -8.92
CA LEU A 81 -0.23 6.60 -8.06
C LEU A 81 0.59 6.51 -6.78
N LEU A 82 0.62 5.35 -6.13
CA LEU A 82 1.42 5.20 -4.92
C LEU A 82 2.91 5.36 -5.21
N GLY A 83 3.37 4.83 -6.35
CA GLY A 83 4.75 5.03 -6.80
C GLY A 83 5.10 6.50 -7.00
N GLN A 84 4.17 7.29 -7.55
CA GLN A 84 4.37 8.73 -7.71
C GLN A 84 4.43 9.45 -6.37
N VAL A 85 3.57 9.07 -5.42
CA VAL A 85 3.55 9.66 -4.08
C VAL A 85 4.90 9.45 -3.38
N VAL A 86 5.43 8.23 -3.38
CA VAL A 86 6.69 7.96 -2.69
C VAL A 86 7.89 8.60 -3.38
N LYS A 87 7.77 8.97 -4.66
CA LYS A 87 8.81 9.72 -5.36
C LYS A 87 8.89 11.17 -4.91
N VAL A 88 7.74 11.81 -4.68
CA VAL A 88 7.69 13.25 -4.39
C VAL A 88 7.65 13.54 -2.89
N ALA A 89 7.24 12.59 -2.07
CA ALA A 89 7.19 12.80 -0.63
C ALA A 89 8.60 12.89 -0.03
N PRO A 90 8.81 13.75 1.00
CA PRO A 90 10.12 13.87 1.64
C PRO A 90 10.55 12.55 2.29
N LYS A 91 11.71 12.02 1.91
CA LYS A 91 12.17 10.68 2.28
C LYS A 91 12.42 10.50 3.78
N ARG A 92 12.80 11.57 4.47
CA ARG A 92 13.15 11.51 5.88
C ARG A 92 11.99 11.76 6.82
N GLU A 93 10.84 12.15 6.27
CA GLU A 93 9.68 12.44 7.10
C GLU A 93 9.06 11.16 7.64
N PRO A 94 8.59 11.19 8.88
CA PRO A 94 7.77 10.10 9.39
C PRO A 94 6.48 10.04 8.60
N LEU A 95 5.99 8.83 8.40
CA LEU A 95 4.85 8.56 7.56
C LEU A 95 3.70 8.05 8.41
N VAL A 96 2.50 8.55 8.14
CA VAL A 96 1.26 8.00 8.69
C VAL A 96 0.38 7.60 7.53
N LEU A 97 -0.08 6.36 7.53
CA LEU A 97 -1.04 5.85 6.57
C LEU A 97 -2.40 5.74 7.28
N ASP A 98 -3.40 6.41 6.74
CA ASP A 98 -4.74 6.43 7.29
C ASP A 98 -5.68 5.81 6.27
N VAL A 99 -6.20 4.62 6.57
CA VAL A 99 -7.12 3.89 5.69
C VAL A 99 -8.55 4.26 6.08
N THR A 100 -9.25 4.94 5.18
CA THR A 100 -10.66 5.26 5.36
C THR A 100 -11.50 4.33 4.47
N PRO A 101 -12.85 4.34 4.60
CA PRO A 101 -13.68 3.49 3.75
C PRO A 101 -13.58 3.77 2.25
N SER A 102 -13.10 4.94 1.85
CA SER A 102 -13.06 5.34 0.44
C SER A 102 -11.66 5.69 -0.08
N ALA A 103 -10.66 5.83 0.80
CA ALA A 103 -9.36 6.31 0.38
C ALA A 103 -8.25 5.86 1.32
N LEU A 104 -7.04 5.81 0.78
CA LEU A 104 -5.81 5.75 1.58
C LEU A 104 -5.25 7.16 1.64
N ILE A 105 -5.08 7.70 2.84
CA ILE A 105 -4.49 9.00 3.06
C ILE A 105 -3.06 8.81 3.52
N VAL A 106 -2.12 9.36 2.78
CA VAL A 106 -0.69 9.26 3.08
C VAL A 106 -0.24 10.61 3.61
N ARG A 107 0.18 10.66 4.87
CA ARG A 107 0.68 11.89 5.48
C ARG A 107 2.18 11.76 5.73
N ALA A 108 2.94 12.65 5.12
CA ALA A 108 4.39 12.73 5.27
C ALA A 108 4.74 14.13 5.73
N GLY A 109 4.98 14.30 7.05
CA GLY A 109 5.17 15.61 7.63
C GLY A 109 3.93 16.47 7.46
N LYS A 110 4.07 17.60 6.76
CA LYS A 110 2.95 18.51 6.47
C LYS A 110 2.28 18.22 5.13
N THR A 111 2.77 17.25 4.39
CA THR A 111 2.26 16.91 3.07
C THR A 111 1.27 15.75 3.18
N GLU A 112 0.15 15.88 2.48
CA GLU A 112 -0.90 14.86 2.50
C GLU A 112 -1.29 14.50 1.07
N PHE A 113 -1.41 13.20 0.82
CA PHE A 113 -1.85 12.66 -0.46
C PHE A 113 -3.06 11.77 -0.20
N THR A 114 -4.06 11.86 -1.08
CA THR A 114 -5.26 11.02 -1.01
C THR A 114 -5.33 10.13 -2.22
N LEU A 115 -5.35 8.81 -2.00
CA LEU A 115 -5.46 7.83 -3.07
C LEU A 115 -6.80 7.12 -2.94
N PRO A 116 -7.65 7.14 -4.00
CA PRO A 116 -8.90 6.41 -3.94
C PRO A 116 -8.64 4.90 -3.87
N LEU A 117 -9.47 4.20 -3.12
CA LEU A 117 -9.40 2.75 -3.02
C LEU A 117 -10.00 2.12 -4.27
N MET A 118 -9.36 1.05 -4.74
CA MET A 118 -9.95 0.10 -5.67
C MET A 118 -10.56 -1.04 -4.84
N ASP A 119 -11.41 -1.85 -5.46
CA ASP A 119 -12.06 -2.93 -4.73
C ASP A 119 -11.10 -4.11 -4.53
N ALA A 120 -10.62 -4.28 -3.31
CA ALA A 120 -9.68 -5.35 -2.99
C ALA A 120 -10.29 -6.75 -3.19
N GLU A 121 -11.62 -6.86 -3.15
CA GLU A 121 -12.30 -8.13 -3.40
C GLU A 121 -12.14 -8.59 -4.86
N ASP A 122 -11.92 -7.65 -5.78
CA ASP A 122 -11.66 -7.97 -7.19
C ASP A 122 -10.22 -8.46 -7.42
N TYR A 123 -9.34 -8.30 -6.43
CA TYR A 123 -7.95 -8.74 -6.57
C TYR A 123 -7.87 -10.26 -6.50
N PRO A 124 -7.20 -10.92 -7.48
CA PRO A 124 -7.11 -12.38 -7.48
C PRO A 124 -6.29 -12.88 -6.29
N ASP A 125 -6.54 -14.12 -5.89
CA ASP A 125 -5.76 -14.76 -4.86
C ASP A 125 -4.31 -14.91 -5.32
N LEU A 126 -3.39 -14.49 -4.45
CA LEU A 126 -1.96 -14.58 -4.74
C LEU A 126 -1.47 -16.01 -4.54
N PRO A 127 -0.56 -16.49 -5.39
CA PRO A 127 0.05 -17.79 -5.17
C PRO A 127 0.91 -17.78 -3.91
N ASP A 128 0.99 -18.92 -3.27
CA ASP A 128 1.84 -19.09 -2.08
C ASP A 128 3.32 -19.14 -2.42
#